data_930c2a6c1a2326e926088d9c982fbb78
#
_entry.id   930c2a6c1a2326e926088d9c982fbb78
#
_cell.length_a   1.000
_cell.length_b   1.000
_cell.length_c   1.000
_cell.angle_alpha   90.00
_cell.angle_beta   90.00
_cell.angle_gamma   90.00
#
_symmetry.space_group_name_H-M   'P 1'
#
loop_
_entity.id
_entity.type
_entity.pdbx_description
1 polymer ?
#
loop_
_entity_poly.entity_id
_entity_poly.type
_entity_poly.pdbx_seq_one_letter_code
_entity_poly.pdbx_strand_id
1 'polypeptide(L)'
;EQQQAAQQVEAGTARQKKMGHYAGAMIHYGGEWYWGVDRLYHLEHRLCSLGIYAHPLFDRPAVIPPSEPAEGYQLEFYLSLRSPYSAICFDAVCDWADSAGVTLVLKPVLPMVMRGVTLSRAKGLYIMKDCAREARTLNKQGYGNFYDPIGEGVIRGFSIYPLATAQGKERAYLK
;
A
#
# COMPACT_ATOMS: atom_id res chain seq x y z
N GLU A 1 17.94 -23.98 -25.50
CA GLU A 1 17.90 -22.83 -24.56
C GLU A 1 16.46 -22.31 -24.39
N GLN A 2 15.73 -21.94 -25.46
CA GLN A 2 14.34 -21.41 -25.36
C GLN A 2 13.36 -22.40 -24.71
N GLN A 3 13.44 -23.69 -25.06
CA GLN A 3 12.58 -24.71 -24.48
C GLN A 3 12.87 -24.92 -22.97
N GLN A 4 14.12 -24.87 -22.58
CA GLN A 4 14.52 -24.96 -21.17
C GLN A 4 14.05 -23.76 -20.37
N ALA A 5 14.16 -22.55 -20.92
CA ALA A 5 13.64 -21.33 -20.31
C ALA A 5 12.13 -21.39 -20.11
N ALA A 6 11.38 -21.84 -21.13
CA ALA A 6 9.94 -22.02 -21.05
C ALA A 6 9.54 -23.01 -19.95
N GLN A 7 10.22 -24.13 -19.83
CA GLN A 7 9.98 -25.12 -18.76
C GLN A 7 10.26 -24.55 -17.36
N GLN A 8 11.32 -23.76 -17.22
CA GLN A 8 11.62 -23.10 -15.93
C GLN A 8 10.55 -22.09 -15.53
N VAL A 9 10.05 -21.30 -16.48
CA VAL A 9 8.96 -20.34 -16.25
C VAL A 9 7.67 -21.07 -15.86
N GLU A 10 7.33 -22.15 -16.55
CA GLU A 10 6.15 -22.96 -16.23
C GLU A 10 6.25 -23.58 -14.85
N ALA A 11 7.38 -24.20 -14.51
CA ALA A 11 7.64 -24.78 -13.20
C ALA A 11 7.61 -23.72 -12.08
N GLY A 12 8.17 -22.54 -12.33
CA GLY A 12 8.13 -21.40 -11.41
C GLY A 12 6.70 -20.92 -11.16
N THR A 13 5.91 -20.79 -12.23
CA THR A 13 4.51 -20.38 -12.15
C THR A 13 3.65 -21.40 -11.39
N ALA A 14 3.85 -22.69 -11.67
CA ALA A 14 3.16 -23.77 -10.96
C ALA A 14 3.50 -23.78 -9.46
N ARG A 15 4.78 -23.60 -9.13
CA ARG A 15 5.25 -23.49 -7.73
C ARG A 15 4.64 -22.29 -7.03
N GLN A 16 4.65 -21.10 -7.64
CA GLN A 16 4.08 -19.88 -7.11
C GLN A 16 2.58 -20.05 -6.80
N LYS A 17 1.83 -20.61 -7.75
CA LYS A 17 0.40 -20.91 -7.59
C LYS A 17 0.14 -21.89 -6.45
N LYS A 18 0.93 -22.97 -6.35
CA LYS A 18 0.86 -23.95 -5.26
C LYS A 18 1.13 -23.29 -3.90
N MET A 19 2.05 -22.32 -3.84
CA MET A 19 2.39 -21.57 -2.63
C MET A 19 1.42 -20.42 -2.34
N GLY A 20 0.37 -20.25 -3.13
CA GLY A 20 -0.73 -19.32 -2.86
C GLY A 20 -0.46 -17.87 -3.26
N HIS A 21 0.39 -17.63 -4.25
CA HIS A 21 0.60 -16.29 -4.78
C HIS A 21 0.21 -16.13 -6.26
N TYR A 22 0.09 -14.88 -6.72
CA TYR A 22 -0.52 -14.53 -8.01
C TYR A 22 0.32 -13.56 -8.85
N ALA A 23 1.38 -12.95 -8.31
CA ALA A 23 2.17 -11.93 -9.00
C ALA A 23 3.63 -12.35 -9.19
N GLY A 24 4.28 -11.79 -10.21
CA GLY A 24 5.72 -11.89 -10.42
C GLY A 24 6.51 -11.01 -9.45
N ALA A 25 7.85 -11.09 -9.51
CA ALA A 25 8.79 -10.35 -8.66
C ALA A 25 8.53 -10.53 -7.15
N MET A 26 8.16 -11.75 -6.74
CA MET A 26 7.85 -12.11 -5.37
C MET A 26 8.99 -12.87 -4.72
N ILE A 27 9.29 -12.52 -3.48
CA ILE A 27 10.22 -13.24 -2.63
C ILE A 27 9.41 -13.99 -1.58
N HIS A 28 9.70 -15.28 -1.40
CA HIS A 28 9.06 -16.12 -0.39
C HIS A 28 10.09 -16.61 0.62
N TYR A 29 9.84 -16.35 1.91
CA TYR A 29 10.67 -16.84 2.99
C TYR A 29 9.82 -17.20 4.21
N GLY A 30 10.01 -18.39 4.73
CA GLY A 30 9.39 -18.86 5.99
C GLY A 30 7.86 -18.70 6.05
N GLY A 31 7.16 -19.00 4.95
CA GLY A 31 5.69 -18.91 4.88
C GLY A 31 5.15 -17.50 4.59
N GLU A 32 6.02 -16.52 4.37
CA GLU A 32 5.63 -15.15 4.03
C GLU A 32 6.09 -14.73 2.64
N TRP A 33 5.32 -13.85 2.03
CA TRP A 33 5.59 -13.24 0.75
C TRP A 33 5.98 -11.77 0.90
N TYR A 34 6.94 -11.33 0.08
CA TYR A 34 7.43 -9.96 -0.02
C TYR A 34 7.39 -9.55 -1.48
N TRP A 35 6.62 -8.54 -1.82
CA TRP A 35 6.40 -8.14 -3.21
C TRP A 35 7.27 -6.95 -3.59
N GLY A 36 8.24 -7.20 -4.45
CA GLY A 36 9.12 -6.19 -5.00
C GLY A 36 10.25 -5.77 -4.07
N VAL A 37 11.11 -4.92 -4.59
CA VAL A 37 12.29 -4.41 -3.87
C VAL A 37 11.94 -3.50 -2.70
N ASP A 38 10.80 -2.85 -2.78
CA ASP A 38 10.26 -1.95 -1.75
C ASP A 38 9.73 -2.68 -0.50
N ARG A 39 9.84 -4.01 -0.46
CA ARG A 39 9.53 -4.85 0.70
C ARG A 39 10.75 -5.61 1.24
N LEU A 40 11.93 -5.40 0.65
CA LEU A 40 13.16 -6.09 1.09
C LEU A 40 13.54 -5.74 2.52
N TYR A 41 13.34 -4.51 2.96
CA TYR A 41 13.64 -4.12 4.33
C TYR A 41 12.85 -4.93 5.37
N HIS A 42 11.62 -5.33 5.08
CA HIS A 42 10.85 -6.21 5.96
C HIS A 42 11.45 -7.61 6.05
N LEU A 43 11.92 -8.15 4.91
CA LEU A 43 12.60 -9.44 4.88
C LEU A 43 13.89 -9.39 5.69
N GLU A 44 14.69 -8.36 5.50
CA GLU A 44 15.95 -8.20 6.24
C GLU A 44 15.74 -8.03 7.73
N HIS A 45 14.81 -7.18 8.16
CA HIS A 45 14.46 -7.08 9.57
C HIS A 45 14.04 -8.42 10.17
N ARG A 46 13.31 -9.24 9.41
CA ARG A 46 12.97 -10.58 9.83
C ARG A 46 14.19 -11.50 9.93
N LEU A 47 15.09 -11.45 8.96
CA LEU A 47 16.34 -12.24 8.99
C LEU A 47 17.23 -11.83 10.16
N CYS A 48 17.29 -10.54 10.49
CA CYS A 48 17.97 -10.04 11.68
C CYS A 48 17.31 -10.57 12.96
N SER A 49 15.98 -10.53 13.04
CA SER A 49 15.24 -11.04 14.21
C SER A 49 15.42 -12.55 14.44
N LEU A 50 15.75 -13.28 13.39
CA LEU A 50 16.08 -14.71 13.45
C LEU A 50 17.57 -14.99 13.71
N GLY A 51 18.39 -13.95 13.88
CA GLY A 51 19.83 -14.08 14.10
C GLY A 51 20.64 -14.49 12.87
N ILE A 52 20.04 -14.43 11.68
CA ILE A 52 20.73 -14.77 10.41
C ILE A 52 21.67 -13.64 9.98
N TYR A 53 21.25 -12.40 10.21
CA TYR A 53 22.05 -11.19 10.01
C TYR A 53 22.16 -10.38 11.30
N ALA A 54 23.28 -9.69 11.48
CA ALA A 54 23.50 -8.83 12.64
C ALA A 54 22.73 -7.50 12.49
N HIS A 55 22.73 -6.94 11.28
CA HIS A 55 22.13 -5.63 10.98
C HIS A 55 21.46 -5.68 9.60
N PRO A 56 20.31 -4.99 9.39
CA PRO A 56 19.72 -4.88 8.07
C PRO A 56 20.63 -4.06 7.15
N LEU A 57 20.72 -4.45 5.87
CA LEU A 57 21.43 -3.72 4.82
C LEU A 57 20.52 -2.67 4.17
N PHE A 58 19.23 -2.96 4.14
CA PHE A 58 18.22 -2.06 3.62
C PHE A 58 17.33 -1.56 4.74
N ASP A 59 17.16 -0.27 4.80
CA ASP A 59 16.18 0.35 5.67
C ASP A 59 15.04 0.93 4.85
N ARG A 60 13.92 1.22 5.49
CA ARG A 60 12.82 1.91 4.83
C ARG A 60 13.31 3.27 4.34
N PRO A 61 13.12 3.60 3.04
CA PRO A 61 13.49 4.92 2.56
C PRO A 61 12.78 6.01 3.35
N ALA A 62 13.55 6.97 3.86
CA ALA A 62 12.99 8.14 4.50
C ALA A 62 12.25 9.00 3.46
N VAL A 63 11.09 9.50 3.83
CA VAL A 63 10.40 10.52 3.04
C VAL A 63 11.06 11.86 3.35
N ILE A 64 11.81 12.38 2.38
CA ILE A 64 12.54 13.64 2.54
C ILE A 64 11.75 14.73 1.82
N PRO A 65 11.33 15.80 2.53
CA PRO A 65 10.75 16.96 1.85
C PRO A 65 11.80 17.66 0.98
N PRO A 66 11.41 18.37 -0.07
CA PRO A 66 12.35 19.13 -0.89
C PRO A 66 13.06 20.19 -0.04
N SER A 67 14.30 20.51 -0.42
CA SER A 67 15.13 21.53 0.28
C SER A 67 14.57 22.93 0.13
N GLU A 68 13.79 23.19 -0.91
CA GLU A 68 13.11 24.45 -1.15
C GLU A 68 11.61 24.21 -1.37
N PRO A 69 10.74 25.14 -0.94
CA PRO A 69 9.31 25.01 -1.18
C PRO A 69 9.00 24.91 -2.68
N ALA A 70 8.17 23.96 -3.03
CA ALA A 70 7.74 23.74 -4.42
C ALA A 70 6.44 24.54 -4.69
N GLU A 71 6.51 25.85 -4.51
CA GLU A 71 5.37 26.74 -4.73
C GLU A 71 4.87 26.69 -6.19
N GLY A 72 3.57 26.73 -6.37
CA GLY A 72 2.92 26.66 -7.69
C GLY A 72 2.73 25.25 -8.23
N TYR A 73 3.26 24.22 -7.56
CA TYR A 73 2.99 22.83 -7.93
C TYR A 73 1.78 22.30 -7.20
N GLN A 74 1.09 21.33 -7.83
CA GLN A 74 -0.07 20.65 -7.30
C GLN A 74 0.20 19.16 -7.22
N LEU A 75 -0.10 18.56 -6.06
CA LEU A 75 -0.08 17.13 -5.85
C LEU A 75 -1.51 16.59 -5.83
N GLU A 76 -1.87 15.78 -6.82
CA GLU A 76 -3.15 15.07 -6.80
C GLU A 76 -3.02 13.72 -6.12
N PHE A 77 -3.73 13.51 -5.03
CA PHE A 77 -3.74 12.25 -4.33
C PHE A 77 -5.04 11.48 -4.58
N TYR A 78 -4.95 10.44 -5.39
CA TYR A 78 -6.04 9.53 -5.71
C TYR A 78 -6.14 8.44 -4.65
N LEU A 79 -7.03 8.62 -3.69
CA LEU A 79 -7.21 7.71 -2.55
C LEU A 79 -8.54 6.96 -2.64
N SER A 80 -8.57 5.75 -2.09
CA SER A 80 -9.81 4.98 -1.99
C SER A 80 -10.21 4.81 -0.53
N LEU A 81 -11.48 5.09 -0.21
CA LEU A 81 -12.03 4.92 1.14
C LEU A 81 -11.95 3.47 1.66
N ARG A 82 -11.72 2.52 0.76
CA ARG A 82 -11.56 1.11 1.10
C ARG A 82 -10.11 0.64 1.09
N SER A 83 -9.20 1.43 0.58
CA SER A 83 -7.80 0.99 0.45
C SER A 83 -7.06 1.12 1.77
N PRO A 84 -6.61 0.00 2.37
CA PRO A 84 -5.79 0.06 3.56
C PRO A 84 -4.46 0.78 3.32
N TYR A 85 -3.91 0.72 2.11
CA TYR A 85 -2.71 1.48 1.76
C TYR A 85 -2.98 2.99 1.75
N SER A 86 -4.12 3.44 1.22
CA SER A 86 -4.50 4.85 1.28
C SER A 86 -4.60 5.34 2.73
N ALA A 87 -5.21 4.54 3.61
CA ALA A 87 -5.33 4.88 5.02
C ALA A 87 -3.97 4.96 5.74
N ILE A 88 -3.03 4.06 5.42
CA ILE A 88 -1.68 4.07 6.01
C ILE A 88 -0.91 5.32 5.61
N CYS A 89 -0.93 5.69 4.32
CA CYS A 89 -0.11 6.78 3.80
C CYS A 89 -0.77 8.16 3.89
N PHE A 90 -2.05 8.26 4.25
CA PHE A 90 -2.82 9.51 4.19
C PHE A 90 -2.16 10.66 4.94
N ASP A 91 -1.88 10.47 6.23
CA ASP A 91 -1.23 11.50 7.05
C ASP A 91 0.14 11.88 6.48
N ALA A 92 0.96 10.89 6.11
CA ALA A 92 2.29 11.13 5.57
C ALA A 92 2.27 11.93 4.26
N VAL A 93 1.28 11.70 3.40
CA VAL A 93 1.10 12.47 2.15
C VAL A 93 0.67 13.90 2.48
N CYS A 94 -0.25 14.10 3.43
CA CYS A 94 -0.67 15.42 3.86
C CYS A 94 0.50 16.21 4.48
N ASP A 95 1.22 15.61 5.41
CA ASP A 95 2.35 16.23 6.11
C ASP A 95 3.49 16.58 5.14
N TRP A 96 3.75 15.69 4.17
CA TRP A 96 4.75 15.95 3.13
C TRP A 96 4.33 17.11 2.22
N ALA A 97 3.08 17.14 1.78
CA ALA A 97 2.58 18.22 0.93
C ALA A 97 2.69 19.59 1.64
N ASP A 98 2.32 19.63 2.92
CA ASP A 98 2.44 20.85 3.73
C ASP A 98 3.91 21.28 3.89
N SER A 99 4.82 20.33 4.18
CA SER A 99 6.25 20.62 4.32
C SER A 99 6.92 21.02 3.01
N ALA A 100 6.43 20.52 1.89
CA ALA A 100 6.93 20.85 0.56
C ALA A 100 6.33 22.15 -0.02
N GLY A 101 5.32 22.74 0.62
CA GLY A 101 4.63 23.91 0.12
C GLY A 101 3.83 23.68 -1.16
N VAL A 102 3.42 22.43 -1.43
CA VAL A 102 2.61 22.09 -2.62
C VAL A 102 1.13 22.09 -2.29
N THR A 103 0.30 22.49 -3.23
CA THR A 103 -1.16 22.38 -3.10
C THR A 103 -1.59 20.94 -3.19
N LEU A 104 -2.12 20.37 -2.10
CA LEU A 104 -2.66 19.01 -2.08
C LEU A 104 -4.12 19.00 -2.54
N VAL A 105 -4.41 18.23 -3.59
CA VAL A 105 -5.76 18.00 -4.08
C VAL A 105 -6.15 16.54 -3.83
N LEU A 106 -7.10 16.35 -2.94
CA LEU A 106 -7.61 15.02 -2.58
C LEU A 106 -8.66 14.58 -3.60
N LYS A 107 -8.45 13.42 -4.21
CA LYS A 107 -9.33 12.85 -5.24
C LYS A 107 -9.79 11.44 -4.84
N PRO A 108 -10.87 11.32 -4.06
CA PRO A 108 -11.41 10.01 -3.72
C PRO A 108 -11.83 9.23 -4.96
N VAL A 109 -11.41 7.95 -5.02
CA VAL A 109 -11.75 7.03 -6.11
C VAL A 109 -12.49 5.81 -5.59
N LEU A 110 -13.40 5.28 -6.39
CA LEU A 110 -14.13 4.05 -6.05
C LEU A 110 -13.16 2.88 -5.81
N PRO A 111 -13.49 1.98 -4.88
CA PRO A 111 -12.73 0.74 -4.67
C PRO A 111 -12.55 -0.04 -5.98
N MET A 112 -11.39 -0.70 -6.12
CA MET A 112 -11.06 -1.43 -7.36
C MET A 112 -12.14 -2.43 -7.77
N VAL A 113 -12.75 -3.11 -6.81
CA VAL A 113 -13.81 -4.11 -7.08
C VAL A 113 -15.09 -3.47 -7.59
N MET A 114 -15.42 -2.23 -7.19
CA MET A 114 -16.55 -1.48 -7.72
C MET A 114 -16.29 -0.90 -9.12
N ARG A 115 -15.03 -0.95 -9.57
CA ARG A 115 -14.59 -0.57 -10.93
C ARG A 115 -14.37 -1.79 -11.83
N GLY A 116 -14.86 -2.98 -11.44
CA GLY A 116 -14.74 -4.20 -12.22
C GLY A 116 -13.38 -4.92 -12.13
N VAL A 117 -12.47 -4.47 -11.27
CA VAL A 117 -11.20 -5.16 -11.05
C VAL A 117 -11.40 -6.32 -10.09
N THR A 118 -11.12 -7.53 -10.54
CA THR A 118 -11.25 -8.73 -9.71
C THR A 118 -10.23 -8.77 -8.58
N LEU A 119 -10.69 -9.17 -7.40
CA LEU A 119 -9.85 -9.39 -6.23
C LEU A 119 -9.84 -10.88 -5.90
N SER A 120 -8.76 -11.58 -6.26
CA SER A 120 -8.59 -12.97 -5.85
C SER A 120 -8.38 -13.08 -4.34
N ARG A 121 -8.73 -14.24 -3.75
CA ARG A 121 -8.49 -14.50 -2.33
C ARG A 121 -7.02 -14.34 -1.95
N ALA A 122 -6.11 -14.82 -2.78
CA ALA A 122 -4.67 -14.69 -2.56
C ALA A 122 -4.24 -13.22 -2.52
N LYS A 123 -4.74 -12.39 -3.44
CA LYS A 123 -4.47 -10.95 -3.48
C LYS A 123 -5.02 -10.23 -2.24
N GLY A 124 -6.25 -10.53 -1.87
CA GLY A 124 -6.86 -9.94 -0.68
C GLY A 124 -6.08 -10.27 0.60
N LEU A 125 -5.73 -11.54 0.81
CA LEU A 125 -4.93 -11.96 1.96
C LEU A 125 -3.53 -11.33 1.98
N TYR A 126 -2.88 -11.21 0.82
CA TYR A 126 -1.59 -10.54 0.74
C TYR A 126 -1.71 -9.07 1.14
N ILE A 127 -2.65 -8.32 0.55
CA ILE A 127 -2.89 -6.90 0.87
C ILE A 127 -3.08 -6.70 2.38
N MET A 128 -3.90 -7.53 3.02
CA MET A 128 -4.16 -7.44 4.46
C MET A 128 -2.89 -7.63 5.28
N LYS A 129 -2.11 -8.68 4.99
CA LYS A 129 -0.87 -8.98 5.71
C LYS A 129 0.20 -7.91 5.49
N ASP A 130 0.34 -7.45 4.26
CA ASP A 130 1.34 -6.45 3.88
C ASP A 130 1.02 -5.08 4.50
N CYS A 131 -0.24 -4.66 4.44
CA CYS A 131 -0.68 -3.42 5.07
C CYS A 131 -0.52 -3.44 6.59
N ALA A 132 -0.82 -4.56 7.24
CA ALA A 132 -0.60 -4.71 8.68
C ALA A 132 0.89 -4.64 9.04
N ARG A 133 1.77 -5.15 8.16
CA ARG A 133 3.22 -5.07 8.32
C ARG A 133 3.72 -3.64 8.17
N GLU A 134 3.29 -2.94 7.12
CA GLU A 134 3.59 -1.52 6.88
C GLU A 134 3.08 -0.64 8.03
N ALA A 135 1.85 -0.85 8.50
CA ALA A 135 1.28 -0.09 9.60
C ALA A 135 2.09 -0.23 10.91
N ARG A 136 2.59 -1.44 11.21
CA ARG A 136 3.48 -1.65 12.37
C ARG A 136 4.77 -0.85 12.25
N THR A 137 5.38 -0.83 11.08
CA THR A 137 6.61 -0.04 10.83
C THR A 137 6.38 1.47 11.01
N LEU A 138 5.18 1.93 10.71
CA LEU A 138 4.76 3.32 10.89
C LEU A 138 4.20 3.62 12.29
N ASN A 139 4.31 2.68 13.24
CA ASN A 139 3.73 2.78 14.59
C ASN A 139 2.22 3.11 14.61
N LYS A 140 1.50 2.75 13.56
CA LYS A 140 0.04 2.90 13.48
C LYS A 140 -0.62 1.72 14.19
N GLN A 141 -0.88 1.88 15.48
CA GLN A 141 -1.52 0.87 16.30
C GLN A 141 -3.01 0.71 15.96
N GLY A 142 -3.54 -0.48 16.17
CA GLY A 142 -4.96 -0.77 15.92
C GLY A 142 -5.33 -0.96 14.45
N TYR A 143 -4.35 -0.87 13.56
CA TYR A 143 -4.57 -1.09 12.14
C TYR A 143 -4.71 -2.60 11.85
N GLY A 144 -5.85 -2.99 11.28
CA GLY A 144 -6.09 -4.39 10.92
C GLY A 144 -7.52 -4.87 11.21
N ASN A 145 -8.27 -4.14 12.02
CA ASN A 145 -9.69 -4.38 12.26
C ASN A 145 -10.49 -3.33 11.52
N PHE A 146 -10.82 -3.57 10.27
CA PHE A 146 -11.68 -2.68 9.50
C PHE A 146 -12.78 -3.47 8.82
N TYR A 147 -13.94 -2.85 8.75
CA TYR A 147 -15.03 -3.33 7.93
C TYR A 147 -14.77 -2.99 6.47
N ASP A 148 -15.22 -3.85 5.60
CA ASP A 148 -15.07 -3.67 4.17
C ASP A 148 -16.27 -2.89 3.60
N PRO A 149 -16.17 -1.57 3.44
CA PRO A 149 -17.29 -0.74 2.98
C PRO A 149 -17.46 -0.86 1.46
N ILE A 150 -17.97 -2.01 0.99
CA ILE A 150 -18.38 -2.16 -0.41
C ILE A 150 -19.84 -1.70 -0.55
N GLY A 151 -20.20 -1.18 -1.73
CA GLY A 151 -21.55 -0.83 -2.10
C GLY A 151 -22.03 0.44 -1.39
N GLU A 152 -23.18 0.38 -0.75
CA GLU A 152 -23.87 1.54 -0.14
C GLU A 152 -23.00 2.36 0.82
N GLY A 153 -22.17 1.74 1.64
CA GLY A 153 -21.30 2.45 2.58
C GLY A 153 -20.32 3.36 1.87
N VAL A 154 -19.70 2.89 0.78
CA VAL A 154 -18.80 3.70 -0.05
C VAL A 154 -19.55 4.81 -0.76
N ILE A 155 -20.74 4.51 -1.35
CA ILE A 155 -21.56 5.50 -2.06
C ILE A 155 -21.95 6.64 -1.11
N ARG A 156 -22.38 6.32 0.10
CA ARG A 156 -22.69 7.33 1.14
C ARG A 156 -21.48 8.18 1.50
N GLY A 157 -20.31 7.56 1.69
CA GLY A 157 -19.07 8.29 1.92
C GLY A 157 -18.76 9.26 0.78
N PHE A 158 -18.89 8.81 -0.46
CA PHE A 158 -18.67 9.69 -1.62
C PHE A 158 -19.68 10.82 -1.73
N SER A 159 -20.95 10.60 -1.36
CA SER A 159 -21.99 11.64 -1.43
C SER A 159 -21.77 12.79 -0.44
N ILE A 160 -21.09 12.53 0.67
CA ILE A 160 -20.78 13.55 1.68
C ILE A 160 -19.51 14.35 1.33
N TYR A 161 -18.59 13.77 0.58
CA TYR A 161 -17.30 14.38 0.28
C TYR A 161 -17.40 15.80 -0.35
N PRO A 162 -18.29 16.09 -1.33
CA PRO A 162 -18.42 17.45 -1.86
C PRO A 162 -18.80 18.49 -0.81
N LEU A 163 -19.62 18.09 0.18
CA LEU A 163 -19.98 18.96 1.30
C LEU A 163 -18.79 19.28 2.20
N ALA A 164 -17.97 18.27 2.48
CA ALA A 164 -16.74 18.44 3.25
C ALA A 164 -15.75 19.38 2.52
N THR A 165 -15.60 19.20 1.21
CA THR A 165 -14.76 20.04 0.35
C THR A 165 -15.25 21.49 0.33
N ALA A 166 -16.56 21.72 0.18
CA ALA A 166 -17.15 23.06 0.20
C ALA A 166 -16.93 23.82 1.53
N GLN A 167 -16.66 23.08 2.60
CA GLN A 167 -16.36 23.63 3.93
C GLN A 167 -14.86 23.66 4.26
N GLY A 168 -13.96 23.25 3.34
CA GLY A 168 -12.54 23.11 3.59
C GLY A 168 -12.19 22.04 4.63
N LYS A 169 -13.04 21.02 4.77
CA LYS A 169 -12.90 19.93 5.75
C LYS A 169 -12.60 18.57 5.13
N GLU A 170 -12.22 18.54 3.86
CA GLU A 170 -11.95 17.29 3.14
C GLU A 170 -10.89 16.41 3.79
N ARG A 171 -9.81 17.02 4.33
CA ARG A 171 -8.77 16.27 5.05
C ARG A 171 -9.32 15.63 6.32
N ALA A 172 -10.08 16.38 7.11
CA ALA A 172 -10.67 15.87 8.35
C ALA A 172 -11.73 14.80 8.08
N TYR A 173 -12.44 14.90 6.96
CA TYR A 173 -13.44 13.92 6.54
C TYR A 173 -12.82 12.59 6.08
N LEU A 174 -11.65 12.64 5.42
CA LEU A 174 -10.99 11.46 4.86
C LEU A 174 -10.03 10.76 5.85
N LYS A 175 -9.70 11.39 6.96
CA LYS A 175 -8.91 10.84 8.06
C LYS A 175 -9.74 9.90 8.92
#